data_37188a6cf7f187fde65849b1a1737949
#
_entry.id   37188a6cf7f187fde65849b1a1737949
#
_cell.length_a   1.000
_cell.length_b   1.000
_cell.length_c   1.000
_cell.angle_alpha   90.00
_cell.angle_beta   90.00
_cell.angle_gamma   90.00
#
_symmetry.space_group_name_H-M   'P 1'
#
loop_
_entity.id
_entity.type
_entity.pdbx_description
1 polymer ?
#
loop_
_entity_poly.entity_id
_entity_poly.type
_entity_poly.pdbx_seq_one_letter_code
_entity_poly.pdbx_strand_id
1 'polypeptide(L)'
;MENRLPIYPYGAKEAHERGEIEKWRESFWENCACAGAIEISIREHFDGMHLKDGAVERAVKQYGYKRVEHVLANTVQELSFDGRFHPDNKAWANRHYVPEDSEHNACFVVRSHPAVLDGFITEYRKLVMGLFDRKHCEPNSCEQDYTGKVLVLSTDTLREACWSPQNQLWLAESGFGCSPNARGRSILCVCLGDGERTRWNRNEFVGILKDEFLPDWAKESLKQYQRPEQTEVQEMQMGGL
;
A
#
# COMPACT_ATOMS: atom_id res chain seq x y z
N MET A 1 -6.71 -23.24 3.35
CA MET A 1 -5.62 -22.71 2.50
C MET A 1 -5.72 -23.43 1.18
N GLU A 2 -6.07 -22.74 0.10
CA GLU A 2 -6.05 -23.32 -1.24
C GLU A 2 -4.64 -23.79 -1.55
N ASN A 3 -4.53 -25.01 -2.06
CA ASN A 3 -3.26 -25.63 -2.41
C ASN A 3 -2.76 -25.01 -3.73
N ARG A 4 -2.24 -23.77 -3.65
CA ARG A 4 -1.72 -23.06 -4.82
C ARG A 4 -0.41 -23.68 -5.27
N LEU A 5 -0.27 -23.88 -6.56
CA LEU A 5 0.98 -24.35 -7.15
C LEU A 5 2.13 -23.39 -6.75
N PRO A 6 3.25 -23.86 -6.21
CA PRO A 6 4.37 -23.00 -5.86
C PRO A 6 5.05 -22.41 -7.12
N ILE A 7 5.71 -21.27 -6.96
CA ILE A 7 6.61 -20.75 -7.99
C ILE A 7 7.85 -21.65 -8.00
N TYR A 8 8.20 -22.18 -9.19
CA TYR A 8 9.42 -22.97 -9.33
C TYR A 8 10.64 -22.05 -9.23
N PRO A 9 11.62 -22.36 -8.38
CA PRO A 9 12.66 -21.39 -8.00
C PRO A 9 13.85 -21.30 -8.96
N TYR A 10 13.93 -22.19 -9.98
CA TYR A 10 15.06 -22.25 -10.88
C TYR A 10 14.64 -21.98 -12.32
N GLY A 11 15.61 -21.62 -13.20
CA GLY A 11 15.40 -21.46 -14.63
C GLY A 11 15.17 -22.79 -15.35
N ALA A 12 14.72 -22.72 -16.61
CA ALA A 12 14.41 -23.91 -17.44
C ALA A 12 15.62 -24.84 -17.61
N LYS A 13 16.81 -24.30 -17.78
CA LYS A 13 18.06 -25.07 -17.94
C LYS A 13 18.35 -25.89 -16.69
N GLU A 14 18.33 -25.25 -15.54
CA GLU A 14 18.57 -25.94 -14.27
C GLU A 14 17.47 -26.98 -13.97
N ALA A 15 16.21 -26.66 -14.28
CA ALA A 15 15.10 -27.60 -14.17
C ALA A 15 15.31 -28.84 -15.04
N HIS A 16 15.86 -28.68 -16.24
CA HIS A 16 16.19 -29.79 -17.11
C HIS A 16 17.33 -30.64 -16.54
N GLU A 17 18.39 -30.01 -16.06
CA GLU A 17 19.53 -30.70 -15.43
C GLU A 17 19.12 -31.48 -14.18
N ARG A 18 18.13 -30.98 -13.44
CA ARG A 18 17.54 -31.64 -12.26
C ARG A 18 16.51 -32.72 -12.58
N GLY A 19 16.10 -32.86 -13.88
CA GLY A 19 15.01 -33.75 -14.27
C GLY A 19 13.61 -33.26 -13.83
N GLU A 20 13.45 -31.96 -13.55
CA GLU A 20 12.24 -31.34 -13.01
C GLU A 20 11.55 -30.41 -14.02
N ILE A 21 11.81 -30.55 -15.29
CA ILE A 21 11.31 -29.65 -16.35
C ILE A 21 9.77 -29.53 -16.38
N GLU A 22 9.03 -30.57 -16.00
CA GLU A 22 7.57 -30.53 -15.96
C GLU A 22 7.08 -29.62 -14.83
N LYS A 23 7.71 -29.65 -13.66
CA LYS A 23 7.38 -28.73 -12.54
C LYS A 23 7.65 -27.27 -12.92
N TRP A 24 8.73 -27.02 -13.68
CA TRP A 24 9.02 -25.69 -14.22
C TRP A 24 7.94 -25.26 -15.20
N ARG A 25 7.51 -26.13 -16.13
CA ARG A 25 6.46 -25.85 -17.11
C ARG A 25 5.13 -25.50 -16.44
N GLU A 26 4.71 -26.32 -15.49
CA GLU A 26 3.47 -26.08 -14.74
C GLU A 26 3.50 -24.70 -14.05
N SER A 27 4.59 -24.39 -13.36
CA SER A 27 4.76 -23.08 -12.71
C SER A 27 4.79 -21.93 -13.71
N PHE A 28 5.46 -22.11 -14.85
CA PHE A 28 5.53 -21.11 -15.92
C PHE A 28 4.16 -20.82 -16.53
N TRP A 29 3.37 -21.84 -16.85
CA TRP A 29 2.02 -21.66 -17.37
C TRP A 29 1.10 -20.97 -16.36
N GLU A 30 1.25 -21.27 -15.09
CA GLU A 30 0.49 -20.61 -14.04
C GLU A 30 0.89 -19.12 -13.90
N ASN A 31 2.18 -18.79 -14.09
CA ASN A 31 2.63 -17.40 -14.15
C ASN A 31 2.05 -16.66 -15.37
N CYS A 32 2.01 -17.32 -16.53
CA CYS A 32 1.37 -16.76 -17.73
C CYS A 32 -0.14 -16.53 -17.53
N ALA A 33 -0.82 -17.46 -16.86
CA ALA A 33 -2.23 -17.32 -16.51
C ALA A 33 -2.45 -16.16 -15.52
N CYS A 34 -1.55 -15.97 -14.57
CA CYS A 34 -1.57 -14.84 -13.66
C CYS A 34 -1.40 -13.51 -14.42
N ALA A 35 -0.46 -13.42 -15.37
CA ALA A 35 -0.28 -12.24 -16.21
C ALA A 35 -1.56 -11.91 -17.01
N GLY A 36 -2.20 -12.92 -17.59
CA GLY A 36 -3.49 -12.76 -18.26
C GLY A 36 -4.61 -12.29 -17.33
N ALA A 37 -4.65 -12.80 -16.11
CA ALA A 37 -5.62 -12.34 -15.11
C ALA A 37 -5.39 -10.89 -14.67
N ILE A 38 -4.15 -10.46 -14.55
CA ILE A 38 -3.81 -9.06 -14.29
C ILE A 38 -4.28 -8.17 -15.45
N GLU A 39 -4.02 -8.57 -16.71
CA GLU A 39 -4.50 -7.86 -17.90
C GLU A 39 -6.02 -7.72 -17.91
N ILE A 40 -6.75 -8.80 -17.62
CA ILE A 40 -8.21 -8.80 -17.53
C ILE A 40 -8.67 -7.87 -16.40
N SER A 41 -8.04 -7.97 -15.24
CA SER A 41 -8.40 -7.13 -14.10
C SER A 41 -8.20 -5.64 -14.38
N ILE A 42 -7.09 -5.26 -14.99
CA ILE A 42 -6.86 -3.89 -15.45
C ILE A 42 -7.96 -3.45 -16.41
N ARG A 43 -8.26 -4.24 -17.43
CA ARG A 43 -9.27 -3.89 -18.45
C ARG A 43 -10.67 -3.71 -17.85
N GLU A 44 -11.04 -4.49 -16.85
CA GLU A 44 -12.37 -4.43 -16.22
C GLU A 44 -12.48 -3.30 -15.17
N HIS A 45 -11.37 -2.88 -14.60
CA HIS A 45 -11.36 -1.86 -13.54
C HIS A 45 -10.82 -0.50 -14.00
N PHE A 46 -10.32 -0.36 -15.22
CA PHE A 46 -9.86 0.93 -15.73
C PHE A 46 -11.00 1.67 -16.43
N ASP A 47 -11.30 2.89 -15.97
CA ASP A 47 -12.40 3.70 -16.50
C ASP A 47 -11.98 4.69 -17.61
N GLY A 48 -10.71 4.61 -18.04
CA GLY A 48 -10.12 5.51 -19.02
C GLY A 48 -9.22 6.59 -18.39
N MET A 49 -9.32 6.81 -17.09
CA MET A 49 -8.49 7.77 -16.33
C MET A 49 -7.86 7.14 -15.08
N HIS A 50 -8.61 6.31 -14.37
CA HIS A 50 -8.19 5.75 -13.09
C HIS A 50 -8.44 4.25 -13.02
N LEU A 51 -7.57 3.56 -12.29
CA LEU A 51 -7.79 2.18 -11.89
C LEU A 51 -8.71 2.18 -10.66
N LYS A 52 -9.85 1.49 -10.76
CA LYS A 52 -10.83 1.37 -9.68
C LYS A 52 -10.35 0.40 -8.61
N ASP A 53 -10.88 0.56 -7.40
CA ASP A 53 -10.64 -0.34 -6.28
C ASP A 53 -11.00 -1.80 -6.65
N GLY A 54 -10.27 -2.74 -6.06
CA GLY A 54 -10.51 -4.17 -6.26
C GLY A 54 -9.74 -4.83 -7.41
N ALA A 55 -9.09 -4.05 -8.28
CA ALA A 55 -8.31 -4.59 -9.38
C ALA A 55 -7.17 -5.50 -8.92
N VAL A 56 -6.41 -5.05 -7.93
CA VAL A 56 -5.27 -5.79 -7.39
C VAL A 56 -5.74 -6.94 -6.51
N GLU A 57 -6.72 -6.70 -5.65
CA GLU A 57 -7.28 -7.68 -4.73
C GLU A 57 -7.81 -8.91 -5.46
N ARG A 58 -8.40 -8.73 -6.64
CA ARG A 58 -8.87 -9.82 -7.49
C ARG A 58 -7.74 -10.74 -7.92
N ALA A 59 -6.65 -10.18 -8.45
CA ALA A 59 -5.49 -10.97 -8.88
C ALA A 59 -4.81 -11.67 -7.69
N VAL A 60 -4.65 -10.96 -6.58
CA VAL A 60 -4.07 -11.50 -5.34
C VAL A 60 -4.93 -12.61 -4.75
N LYS A 61 -6.25 -12.46 -4.74
CA LYS A 61 -7.18 -13.50 -4.27
C LYS A 61 -7.03 -14.79 -5.09
N GLN A 62 -6.87 -14.66 -6.40
CA GLN A 62 -6.78 -15.82 -7.30
C GLN A 62 -5.39 -16.49 -7.25
N TYR A 63 -4.31 -15.72 -7.30
CA TYR A 63 -2.94 -16.25 -7.47
C TYR A 63 -2.04 -16.13 -6.23
N GLY A 64 -2.43 -15.32 -5.26
CA GLY A 64 -1.64 -15.00 -4.07
C GLY A 64 -0.57 -13.93 -4.29
N TYR A 65 -0.17 -13.29 -3.20
CA TYR A 65 0.80 -12.18 -3.23
C TYR A 65 2.09 -12.55 -3.97
N LYS A 66 2.73 -13.67 -3.60
CA LYS A 66 4.04 -14.05 -4.14
C LYS A 66 4.03 -14.25 -5.66
N ARG A 67 2.96 -14.86 -6.21
CA ARG A 67 2.90 -15.07 -7.66
C ARG A 67 2.62 -13.78 -8.40
N VAL A 68 1.70 -12.94 -7.90
CA VAL A 68 1.45 -11.61 -8.47
C VAL A 68 2.73 -10.77 -8.43
N GLU A 69 3.46 -10.76 -7.31
CA GLU A 69 4.75 -10.10 -7.18
C GLU A 69 5.76 -10.58 -8.23
N HIS A 70 5.93 -11.89 -8.33
CA HIS A 70 6.85 -12.51 -9.30
C HIS A 70 6.51 -12.09 -10.73
N VAL A 71 5.25 -12.14 -11.11
CA VAL A 71 4.80 -11.74 -12.45
C VAL A 71 5.02 -10.25 -12.68
N LEU A 72 4.61 -9.37 -11.76
CA LEU A 72 4.77 -7.93 -11.89
C LEU A 72 6.24 -7.50 -11.93
N ALA A 73 7.09 -8.13 -11.10
CA ALA A 73 8.52 -7.85 -11.09
C ALA A 73 9.21 -8.25 -12.40
N ASN A 74 8.68 -9.24 -13.12
CA ASN A 74 9.21 -9.77 -14.38
C ASN A 74 8.35 -9.43 -15.59
N THR A 75 7.51 -8.41 -15.48
CA THR A 75 6.61 -8.02 -16.57
C THR A 75 7.35 -7.12 -17.57
N VAL A 76 7.19 -7.46 -18.85
CA VAL A 76 7.49 -6.58 -19.98
C VAL A 76 6.20 -6.27 -20.71
N GLN A 77 6.12 -5.11 -21.33
CA GLN A 77 4.92 -4.71 -22.06
C GLN A 77 4.88 -5.37 -23.43
N GLU A 78 6.02 -5.40 -24.08
CA GLU A 78 6.33 -6.16 -25.29
C GLU A 78 7.68 -6.83 -25.08
N LEU A 79 8.05 -7.80 -25.92
CA LEU A 79 9.27 -8.61 -25.75
C LEU A 79 10.59 -7.83 -25.54
N SER A 80 10.59 -6.52 -25.80
CA SER A 80 11.77 -5.66 -25.68
C SER A 80 11.65 -4.52 -24.67
N PHE A 81 10.49 -4.31 -24.05
CA PHE A 81 10.26 -3.17 -23.15
C PHE A 81 9.85 -3.61 -21.75
N ASP A 82 10.45 -2.94 -20.77
CA ASP A 82 9.99 -3.04 -19.37
C ASP A 82 8.55 -2.51 -19.25
N GLY A 83 7.66 -3.29 -18.68
CA GLY A 83 6.25 -2.90 -18.45
C GLY A 83 6.08 -1.84 -17.34
N ARG A 84 7.15 -1.48 -16.66
CA ARG A 84 7.14 -0.50 -15.58
C ARG A 84 7.61 0.86 -16.10
N PHE A 85 6.79 1.87 -15.87
CA PHE A 85 7.05 3.22 -16.32
C PHE A 85 7.78 4.05 -15.26
N HIS A 86 7.31 4.02 -14.00
CA HIS A 86 7.85 4.82 -12.92
C HIS A 86 9.19 4.27 -12.40
N PRO A 87 10.21 5.14 -12.13
CA PRO A 87 11.52 4.72 -11.62
C PRO A 87 11.47 3.91 -10.33
N ASP A 88 10.54 4.25 -9.40
CA ASP A 88 10.40 3.57 -8.11
C ASP A 88 9.90 2.12 -8.29
N ASN A 89 9.01 1.88 -9.24
CA ASN A 89 8.55 0.53 -9.57
C ASN A 89 9.65 -0.29 -10.25
N LYS A 90 10.50 0.34 -11.07
CA LYS A 90 11.70 -0.32 -11.62
C LYS A 90 12.67 -0.70 -10.51
N ALA A 91 12.97 0.23 -9.59
CA ALA A 91 13.84 -0.01 -8.46
C ALA A 91 13.28 -1.10 -7.53
N TRP A 92 11.97 -1.12 -7.30
CA TRP A 92 11.32 -2.19 -6.56
C TRP A 92 11.49 -3.54 -7.24
N ALA A 93 11.21 -3.64 -8.54
CA ALA A 93 11.32 -4.90 -9.28
C ALA A 93 12.75 -5.46 -9.29
N ASN A 94 13.77 -4.60 -9.38
CA ASN A 94 15.18 -5.03 -9.33
C ASN A 94 15.59 -5.68 -8.00
N ARG A 95 14.81 -5.52 -6.94
CA ARG A 95 15.05 -6.18 -5.65
C ARG A 95 14.47 -7.59 -5.58
N HIS A 96 13.63 -7.99 -6.53
CA HIS A 96 13.03 -9.31 -6.56
C HIS A 96 13.90 -10.27 -7.36
N TYR A 97 14.16 -11.41 -6.75
CA TYR A 97 14.96 -12.45 -7.40
C TYR A 97 14.25 -12.98 -8.64
N VAL A 98 14.97 -12.97 -9.74
CA VAL A 98 14.60 -13.65 -10.99
C VAL A 98 15.65 -14.71 -11.23
N PRO A 99 15.26 -15.99 -11.43
CA PRO A 99 16.22 -17.01 -11.81
C PRO A 99 16.94 -16.58 -13.08
N GLU A 100 18.27 -16.43 -13.02
CA GLU A 100 19.08 -16.15 -14.19
C GLU A 100 19.12 -17.39 -15.07
N ASP A 101 18.30 -17.38 -16.11
CA ASP A 101 18.42 -18.30 -17.24
C ASP A 101 18.67 -17.45 -18.47
N SER A 102 19.92 -17.36 -18.89
CA SER A 102 20.35 -16.48 -19.96
C SER A 102 19.67 -16.75 -21.31
N GLU A 103 19.08 -17.92 -21.49
CA GLU A 103 18.41 -18.33 -22.73
C GLU A 103 16.88 -18.24 -22.64
N HIS A 104 16.31 -18.27 -21.41
CA HIS A 104 14.86 -18.39 -21.18
C HIS A 104 14.38 -17.52 -20.02
N ASN A 105 14.85 -16.30 -19.92
CA ASN A 105 14.31 -15.35 -18.94
C ASN A 105 12.79 -15.29 -19.08
N ALA A 106 12.10 -15.76 -18.07
CA ALA A 106 10.65 -15.80 -18.03
C ALA A 106 10.09 -14.39 -17.86
N CYS A 107 10.00 -13.64 -18.94
CA CYS A 107 9.31 -12.37 -18.99
C CYS A 107 7.83 -12.59 -19.28
N PHE A 108 6.98 -11.93 -18.53
CA PHE A 108 5.53 -12.01 -18.68
C PHE A 108 5.00 -10.77 -19.37
N VAL A 109 4.04 -10.93 -20.28
CA VAL A 109 3.43 -9.82 -21.00
C VAL A 109 2.06 -9.53 -20.40
N VAL A 110 1.87 -8.27 -19.94
CA VAL A 110 0.57 -7.72 -19.58
C VAL A 110 0.25 -6.62 -20.59
N ARG A 111 -0.75 -6.86 -21.44
CA ARG A 111 -1.12 -5.92 -22.50
C ARG A 111 -1.98 -4.79 -21.92
N SER A 112 -1.32 -3.71 -21.57
CA SER A 112 -1.96 -2.47 -21.11
C SER A 112 -1.10 -1.27 -21.44
N HIS A 113 -1.65 -0.06 -21.31
CA HIS A 113 -0.81 1.14 -21.38
C HIS A 113 0.19 1.12 -20.21
N PRO A 114 1.49 1.47 -20.43
CA PRO A 114 2.53 1.43 -19.40
C PRO A 114 2.15 2.13 -18.09
N ALA A 115 1.58 3.33 -18.17
CA ALA A 115 1.20 4.09 -16.98
C ALA A 115 0.06 3.40 -16.19
N VAL A 116 -0.83 2.65 -16.85
CA VAL A 116 -1.92 1.92 -16.18
C VAL A 116 -1.38 0.69 -15.46
N LEU A 117 -0.48 -0.04 -16.11
CA LEU A 117 0.22 -1.16 -15.47
C LEU A 117 1.06 -0.67 -14.29
N ASP A 118 1.73 0.46 -14.44
CA ASP A 118 2.50 1.09 -13.37
C ASP A 118 1.63 1.49 -12.17
N GLY A 119 0.43 2.01 -12.44
CA GLY A 119 -0.59 2.26 -11.42
C GLY A 119 -1.01 0.97 -10.69
N PHE A 120 -1.22 -0.13 -11.43
CA PHE A 120 -1.54 -1.43 -10.84
C PHE A 120 -0.41 -1.94 -9.94
N ILE A 121 0.85 -1.79 -10.36
CA ILE A 121 2.02 -2.17 -9.55
C ILE A 121 2.09 -1.33 -8.27
N THR A 122 1.84 -0.04 -8.39
CA THR A 122 1.82 0.87 -7.23
C THR A 122 0.75 0.45 -6.22
N GLU A 123 -0.48 0.16 -6.67
CA GLU A 123 -1.55 -0.32 -5.79
C GLU A 123 -1.24 -1.71 -5.20
N TYR A 124 -0.62 -2.61 -5.97
CA TYR A 124 -0.13 -3.88 -5.43
C TYR A 124 0.87 -3.67 -4.28
N ARG A 125 1.84 -2.77 -4.45
CA ARG A 125 2.85 -2.45 -3.43
C ARG A 125 2.22 -1.86 -2.18
N LYS A 126 1.27 -0.95 -2.32
CA LYS A 126 0.49 -0.39 -1.21
C LYS A 126 -0.27 -1.47 -0.45
N LEU A 127 -0.92 -2.38 -1.18
CA LEU A 127 -1.67 -3.49 -0.59
C LEU A 127 -0.78 -4.44 0.22
N VAL A 128 0.39 -4.81 -0.32
CA VAL A 128 1.35 -5.68 0.39
C VAL A 128 1.92 -5.03 1.63
N MET A 129 2.13 -3.71 1.59
CA MET A 129 2.59 -2.93 2.75
C MET A 129 1.49 -2.71 3.79
N GLY A 130 0.24 -3.09 3.49
CA GLY A 130 -0.90 -2.90 4.38
C GLY A 130 -1.29 -1.44 4.58
N LEU A 131 -1.05 -0.59 3.57
CA LEU A 131 -1.36 0.83 3.65
C LEU A 131 -2.87 1.08 3.63
N PHE A 132 -3.26 2.13 4.31
CA PHE A 132 -4.65 2.58 4.33
C PHE A 132 -4.96 3.44 3.10
N ASP A 133 -6.16 3.27 2.57
CA ASP A 133 -6.70 4.02 1.45
C ASP A 133 -8.13 4.53 1.76
N ARG A 134 -8.79 5.06 0.76
CA ARG A 134 -10.13 5.65 0.90
C ARG A 134 -11.19 4.68 1.41
N LYS A 135 -11.09 3.38 1.12
CA LYS A 135 -12.07 2.37 1.59
C LYS A 135 -12.02 2.18 3.10
N HIS A 136 -10.87 2.45 3.71
CA HIS A 136 -10.65 2.37 5.14
C HIS A 136 -11.12 3.62 5.90
N CYS A 137 -11.46 4.71 5.16
CA CYS A 137 -11.88 5.98 5.73
C CYS A 137 -13.40 6.12 5.73
N GLU A 138 -13.91 6.96 6.63
CA GLU A 138 -15.29 7.42 6.57
C GLU A 138 -15.58 8.12 5.23
N PRO A 139 -16.85 8.15 4.78
CA PRO A 139 -17.21 8.92 3.60
C PRO A 139 -16.72 10.36 3.74
N ASN A 140 -15.87 10.81 2.82
CA ASN A 140 -15.25 12.13 2.92
C ASN A 140 -16.29 13.24 2.75
N SER A 141 -16.48 14.04 3.79
CA SER A 141 -17.32 15.24 3.79
C SER A 141 -16.49 16.43 4.25
N CYS A 142 -16.67 17.57 3.57
CA CYS A 142 -16.05 18.81 4.01
C CYS A 142 -16.59 19.30 5.37
N GLU A 143 -17.75 18.80 5.79
CA GLU A 143 -18.43 19.17 7.04
C GLU A 143 -17.87 18.42 8.27
N GLN A 144 -16.98 17.46 8.08
CA GLN A 144 -16.41 16.69 9.19
C GLN A 144 -15.47 17.54 10.05
N ASP A 145 -15.63 17.42 11.37
CA ASP A 145 -14.64 17.89 12.35
C ASP A 145 -13.57 16.80 12.54
N TYR A 146 -12.31 17.20 12.38
CA TYR A 146 -11.17 16.29 12.52
C TYR A 146 -10.58 16.27 13.93
N THR A 147 -11.02 17.16 14.82
CA THR A 147 -10.47 17.27 16.19
C THR A 147 -10.63 15.95 16.95
N GLY A 148 -9.54 15.43 17.48
CA GLY A 148 -9.50 14.16 18.22
C GLY A 148 -9.72 12.91 17.36
N LYS A 149 -9.74 13.05 16.03
CA LYS A 149 -9.91 11.93 15.10
C LYS A 149 -8.58 11.39 14.63
N VAL A 150 -8.54 10.10 14.31
CA VAL A 150 -7.41 9.47 13.63
C VAL A 150 -7.57 9.69 12.13
N LEU A 151 -6.60 10.34 11.54
CA LEU A 151 -6.58 10.68 10.13
C LEU A 151 -5.59 9.78 9.38
N VAL A 152 -5.92 9.46 8.14
CA VAL A 152 -5.06 8.71 7.23
C VAL A 152 -4.34 9.69 6.30
N LEU A 153 -3.02 9.81 6.44
CA LEU A 153 -2.20 10.63 5.55
C LEU A 153 -2.11 9.98 4.17
N SER A 154 -2.24 10.78 3.11
CA SER A 154 -2.16 10.28 1.74
C SER A 154 -0.79 9.69 1.43
N THR A 155 -0.76 8.57 0.71
CA THR A 155 0.48 7.99 0.19
C THR A 155 1.20 8.91 -0.80
N ASP A 156 0.49 9.84 -1.42
CA ASP A 156 1.09 10.84 -2.31
C ASP A 156 1.88 11.92 -1.53
N THR A 157 1.53 12.12 -0.26
CA THR A 157 2.26 13.02 0.66
C THR A 157 3.48 12.34 1.27
N LEU A 158 3.39 11.03 1.53
CA LEU A 158 4.50 10.24 2.06
C LEU A 158 5.50 9.90 0.95
N ARG A 159 6.79 10.07 1.23
CA ARG A 159 7.83 9.49 0.37
C ARG A 159 7.73 7.96 0.40
N GLU A 160 7.98 7.30 -0.72
CA GLU A 160 7.92 5.84 -0.81
C GLU A 160 8.76 5.13 0.28
N ALA A 161 9.92 5.66 0.61
CA ALA A 161 10.77 5.13 1.69
C ALA A 161 10.11 5.18 3.08
N CYS A 162 9.07 6.01 3.25
CA CYS A 162 8.30 6.16 4.47
C CYS A 162 6.95 5.44 4.43
N TRP A 163 6.67 4.66 3.39
CA TRP A 163 5.42 3.93 3.29
C TRP A 163 5.32 2.85 4.38
N SER A 164 4.48 3.11 5.34
CA SER A 164 4.09 2.15 6.37
C SER A 164 2.76 2.57 6.99
N PRO A 165 1.95 1.63 7.51
CA PRO A 165 0.75 1.97 8.27
C PRO A 165 1.02 2.88 9.47
N GLN A 166 2.19 2.73 10.10
CA GLN A 166 2.61 3.53 11.24
C GLN A 166 2.78 5.02 10.88
N ASN A 167 3.34 5.31 9.70
CA ASN A 167 3.55 6.67 9.24
C ASN A 167 2.28 7.31 8.66
N GLN A 168 1.26 6.51 8.36
CA GLN A 168 0.01 7.01 7.81
C GLN A 168 -1.00 7.48 8.85
N LEU A 169 -0.95 6.97 10.10
CA LEU A 169 -1.99 7.25 11.08
C LEU A 169 -1.57 8.39 12.01
N TRP A 170 -2.38 9.43 11.98
CA TRP A 170 -2.14 10.68 12.70
C TRP A 170 -3.34 11.07 13.54
N LEU A 171 -3.15 11.36 14.83
CA LEU A 171 -4.17 11.96 15.68
C LEU A 171 -4.22 13.47 15.44
N ALA A 172 -5.36 13.99 15.06
CA ALA A 172 -5.58 15.43 14.93
C ALA A 172 -5.80 16.06 16.31
N GLU A 173 -4.86 16.89 16.78
CA GLU A 173 -4.97 17.55 18.11
C GLU A 173 -5.75 18.85 18.01
N SER A 174 -5.36 19.73 17.08
CA SER A 174 -5.93 21.09 17.00
C SER A 174 -5.59 21.77 15.66
N GLY A 175 -6.09 22.97 15.48
CA GLY A 175 -5.79 23.83 14.33
C GLY A 175 -7.01 24.19 13.51
N PHE A 176 -6.92 25.26 12.73
CA PHE A 176 -8.02 25.71 11.87
C PHE A 176 -8.43 24.67 10.82
N GLY A 177 -7.52 23.78 10.45
CA GLY A 177 -7.80 22.69 9.52
C GLY A 177 -8.71 21.60 10.10
N CYS A 178 -8.88 21.52 11.42
CA CYS A 178 -9.79 20.57 12.05
C CYS A 178 -11.27 20.92 11.80
N SER A 179 -11.57 22.22 11.72
CA SER A 179 -12.95 22.70 11.61
C SER A 179 -13.61 22.28 10.29
N PRO A 180 -14.94 22.11 10.27
CA PRO A 180 -15.68 21.89 9.03
C PRO A 180 -15.38 22.97 7.97
N ASN A 181 -15.34 22.56 6.72
CA ASN A 181 -15.07 23.41 5.55
C ASN A 181 -13.69 24.12 5.55
N ALA A 182 -12.77 23.71 6.39
CA ALA A 182 -11.43 24.32 6.53
C ALA A 182 -10.42 23.80 5.48
N ARG A 183 -10.84 23.71 4.20
CA ARG A 183 -9.98 23.26 3.11
C ARG A 183 -8.71 24.11 3.03
N GLY A 184 -7.53 23.46 2.84
CA GLY A 184 -6.26 24.16 2.74
C GLY A 184 -5.72 24.74 4.06
N ARG A 185 -6.30 24.40 5.20
CA ARG A 185 -5.85 24.84 6.52
C ARG A 185 -5.03 23.75 7.22
N SER A 186 -4.09 24.21 8.05
CA SER A 186 -3.21 23.30 8.78
C SER A 186 -3.85 22.70 10.03
N ILE A 187 -3.52 21.45 10.28
CA ILE A 187 -3.88 20.66 11.46
C ILE A 187 -2.59 20.33 12.19
N LEU A 188 -2.54 20.55 13.50
CA LEU A 188 -1.48 20.02 14.36
C LEU A 188 -1.83 18.55 14.66
N CYS A 189 -0.93 17.66 14.33
CA CYS A 189 -1.14 16.22 14.46
C CYS A 189 0.01 15.54 15.19
N VAL A 190 -0.30 14.38 15.79
CA VAL A 190 0.66 13.44 16.34
C VAL A 190 0.64 12.17 15.51
N CYS A 191 1.80 11.72 15.03
CA CYS A 191 1.98 10.43 14.41
C CYS A 191 1.78 9.32 15.45
N LEU A 192 0.87 8.38 15.18
CA LEU A 192 0.62 7.28 16.11
C LEU A 192 1.73 6.23 16.12
N GLY A 193 2.57 6.20 15.08
CA GLY A 193 3.65 5.24 14.96
C GLY A 193 4.89 5.57 15.79
N ASP A 194 5.28 6.84 15.85
CA ASP A 194 6.52 7.29 16.49
C ASP A 194 6.36 8.47 17.45
N GLY A 195 5.15 9.06 17.51
CA GLY A 195 4.86 10.20 18.38
C GLY A 195 5.33 11.55 17.84
N GLU A 196 5.82 11.62 16.60
CA GLU A 196 6.20 12.89 15.98
C GLU A 196 5.02 13.86 15.95
N ARG A 197 5.27 15.12 16.36
CA ARG A 197 4.28 16.20 16.25
C ARG A 197 4.63 17.11 15.10
N THR A 198 3.70 17.24 14.15
CA THR A 198 3.90 18.12 13.00
C THR A 198 2.60 18.74 12.53
N ARG A 199 2.69 19.65 11.57
CA ARG A 199 1.54 20.30 10.96
C ARG A 199 1.37 19.81 9.54
N TRP A 200 0.22 19.21 9.28
CA TRP A 200 -0.22 18.82 7.95
C TRP A 200 -1.34 19.71 7.43
N ASN A 201 -1.43 19.87 6.13
CA ASN A 201 -2.58 20.49 5.52
C ASN A 201 -3.76 19.50 5.50
N ARG A 202 -4.98 19.97 5.76
CA ARG A 202 -6.18 19.12 5.70
C ARG A 202 -6.31 18.32 4.42
N ASN A 203 -5.88 18.88 3.29
CA ASN A 203 -5.97 18.22 1.97
C ASN A 203 -4.96 17.08 1.78
N GLU A 204 -3.99 16.94 2.66
CA GLU A 204 -2.99 15.86 2.61
C GLU A 204 -3.52 14.57 3.22
N PHE A 205 -4.68 14.62 3.87
CA PHE A 205 -5.34 13.45 4.43
C PHE A 205 -6.37 12.85 3.47
N VAL A 206 -6.40 11.53 3.41
CA VAL A 206 -7.44 10.75 2.71
C VAL A 206 -8.78 10.91 3.41
N GLY A 207 -8.80 10.91 4.75
CA GLY A 207 -9.98 11.07 5.57
C GLY A 207 -9.78 10.58 7.00
N ILE A 208 -10.89 10.47 7.73
CA ILE A 208 -10.94 9.90 9.07
C ILE A 208 -10.94 8.37 8.95
N LEU A 209 -10.03 7.70 9.64
CA LEU A 209 -10.00 6.23 9.70
C LEU A 209 -11.26 5.72 10.41
N LYS A 210 -11.93 4.72 9.83
CA LYS A 210 -13.02 4.02 10.49
C LYS A 210 -12.52 3.17 11.66
N ASP A 211 -13.28 3.11 12.74
CA ASP A 211 -12.90 2.41 13.97
C ASP A 211 -12.59 0.92 13.74
N GLU A 212 -13.29 0.28 12.79
CA GLU A 212 -13.11 -1.13 12.45
C GLU A 212 -11.74 -1.46 11.86
N PHE A 213 -11.07 -0.46 11.27
CA PHE A 213 -9.73 -0.61 10.69
C PHE A 213 -8.61 -0.09 11.60
N LEU A 214 -8.96 0.45 12.77
CA LEU A 214 -7.95 0.95 13.71
C LEU A 214 -7.15 -0.22 14.30
N PRO A 215 -5.84 -0.34 13.99
CA PRO A 215 -5.04 -1.46 14.45
C PRO A 215 -4.74 -1.37 15.96
N ASP A 216 -4.47 -2.50 16.58
CA ASP A 216 -4.29 -2.57 18.04
C ASP A 216 -3.10 -1.74 18.52
N TRP A 217 -2.00 -1.67 17.77
CA TRP A 217 -0.86 -0.81 18.10
C TRP A 217 -1.27 0.68 18.13
N ALA A 218 -2.14 1.13 17.22
CA ALA A 218 -2.63 2.50 17.19
C ALA A 218 -3.59 2.79 18.35
N LYS A 219 -4.43 1.80 18.74
CA LYS A 219 -5.27 1.91 19.94
C LYS A 219 -4.44 2.08 21.21
N GLU A 220 -3.32 1.33 21.32
CA GLU A 220 -2.41 1.50 22.46
C GLU A 220 -1.73 2.88 22.44
N SER A 221 -1.28 3.34 21.29
CA SER A 221 -0.70 4.67 21.14
C SER A 221 -1.70 5.77 21.54
N LEU A 222 -2.96 5.67 21.11
CA LEU A 222 -4.02 6.63 21.45
C LEU A 222 -4.25 6.78 22.95
N LYS A 223 -4.14 5.70 23.74
CA LYS A 223 -4.30 5.75 25.20
C LYS A 223 -3.33 6.74 25.87
N GLN A 224 -2.17 7.00 25.28
CA GLN A 224 -1.18 7.93 25.81
C GLN A 224 -1.64 9.38 25.64
N TYR A 225 -2.40 9.67 24.58
CA TYR A 225 -2.87 11.02 24.24
C TYR A 225 -4.27 11.32 24.78
N GLN A 226 -5.02 10.30 25.18
CA GLN A 226 -6.38 10.42 25.73
C GLN A 226 -6.41 10.48 27.27
N ARG A 227 -5.26 10.36 27.94
CA ARG A 227 -5.21 10.58 29.39
C ARG A 227 -5.51 12.06 29.67
N PRO A 228 -6.56 12.38 30.46
CA PRO A 228 -6.75 13.77 30.90
C PRO A 228 -5.53 14.18 31.69
N GLU A 229 -5.08 15.42 31.47
CA GLU A 229 -4.15 16.12 32.38
C GLU A 229 -4.74 16.15 33.77
N GLN A 230 -4.55 15.09 34.55
CA GLN A 230 -4.80 15.08 35.99
C GLN A 230 -3.47 15.20 36.66
N THR A 231 -3.38 16.28 37.42
CA THR A 231 -2.43 16.50 38.52
C THR A 231 -1.19 17.34 38.22
N GLU A 232 -1.40 18.64 38.08
CA GLU A 232 -0.43 19.64 38.58
C GLU A 232 -1.11 20.83 39.26
N VAL A 233 -2.19 20.64 40.01
CA VAL A 233 -2.85 21.71 40.78
C VAL A 233 -3.04 21.29 42.23
N GLN A 234 -2.12 20.61 42.87
CA GLN A 234 -2.26 20.25 44.28
C GLN A 234 -1.00 20.44 45.16
N GLU A 235 -0.03 21.25 44.77
CA GLU A 235 1.09 21.56 45.67
C GLU A 235 1.36 23.04 45.90
N MET A 236 0.40 23.95 45.66
CA MET A 236 0.55 25.37 45.99
C MET A 236 -0.44 25.91 47.03
N GLN A 237 -0.93 25.08 47.94
CA GLN A 237 -1.77 25.55 49.03
C GLN A 237 -1.46 24.92 50.39
N MET A 238 -0.21 24.78 50.77
CA MET A 238 0.15 24.60 52.18
C MET A 238 1.57 25.16 52.46
N GLY A 239 1.65 26.47 52.60
CA GLY A 239 2.90 27.17 52.96
C GLY A 239 2.63 28.62 53.32
N GLY A 240 1.66 28.84 54.21
CA GLY A 240 1.39 30.16 54.77
C GLY A 240 0.92 30.03 56.21
N LEU A 241 1.86 30.03 57.12
CA LEU A 241 1.73 30.47 58.55
C LEU A 241 3.09 30.90 59.01
#